data_a75e7f972ef33c0ec38f38d75e782492
#
_entry.id   a75e7f972ef33c0ec38f38d75e782492
#
_cell.length_a   1.000
_cell.length_b   1.000
_cell.length_c   1.000
_cell.angle_alpha   90.00
_cell.angle_beta   90.00
_cell.angle_gamma   90.00
#
_symmetry.space_group_name_H-M   'P 1'
#
loop_
_entity.id
_entity.type
_entity.pdbx_description
1 polymer ?
#
loop_
_entity_poly.entity_id
_entity_poly.type
_entity_poly.pdbx_seq_one_letter_code
_entity_poly.pdbx_strand_id
1 'polypeptide(L)'
;MPHVVLVTGASSGIGAASARRFAEMSRTELVLVARREERLEALAREIGGATVIAADLTAPETPSHIAAVVEERHGRHDVLVTHAGAGWGGRFAEAGWANVAQTMELNFNAQVRLIEALLPLLRRSAPSSIVNVASTAGRVARAGSGAYSASKFALSGWTDALRQEERSHGVHVGLVLPGLVPTEGFPAEDIRRHPIWRWFIGSDRGVAEAIVDCAVHKRAERYTPRYYGLAAVVRAAAPGLVRAVLDRSS
;
A
#
# COMPACT_ATOMS: atom_id res chain seq x y z
N MET A 1 26.41 1.27 -4.01
CA MET A 1 25.49 1.34 -5.17
C MET A 1 24.24 2.09 -4.75
N PRO A 2 23.52 2.76 -5.65
CA PRO A 2 22.25 3.38 -5.31
C PRO A 2 21.22 2.31 -4.87
N HIS A 3 20.23 2.73 -4.07
CA HIS A 3 19.11 1.88 -3.70
C HIS A 3 17.96 2.10 -4.71
N VAL A 4 17.51 1.04 -5.35
CA VAL A 4 16.39 1.09 -6.30
C VAL A 4 15.09 0.86 -5.57
N VAL A 5 14.20 1.85 -5.61
CA VAL A 5 12.91 1.84 -4.91
C VAL A 5 11.77 1.95 -5.93
N LEU A 6 10.93 0.94 -6.01
CA LEU A 6 9.73 0.95 -6.84
C LEU A 6 8.50 1.27 -5.99
N VAL A 7 7.71 2.24 -6.44
CA VAL A 7 6.46 2.65 -5.79
C VAL A 7 5.29 2.50 -6.76
N THR A 8 4.33 1.64 -6.44
CA THR A 8 3.08 1.55 -7.19
C THR A 8 2.03 2.53 -6.69
N GLY A 9 1.14 2.98 -7.57
CA GLY A 9 0.17 4.02 -7.25
C GLY A 9 0.81 5.40 -7.04
N ALA A 10 1.99 5.64 -7.63
CA ALA A 10 2.80 6.83 -7.42
C ALA A 10 2.20 8.14 -7.99
N SER A 11 1.11 8.07 -8.76
CA SER A 11 0.54 9.26 -9.43
C SER A 11 -0.25 10.19 -8.51
N SER A 12 -0.50 9.85 -7.24
CA SER A 12 -1.21 10.70 -6.27
C SER A 12 -1.09 10.22 -4.82
N GLY A 13 -1.56 11.05 -3.88
CA GLY A 13 -1.75 10.71 -2.47
C GLY A 13 -0.53 10.06 -1.81
N ILE A 14 -0.76 8.96 -1.11
CA ILE A 14 0.27 8.23 -0.35
C ILE A 14 1.42 7.75 -1.24
N GLY A 15 1.14 7.27 -2.45
CA GLY A 15 2.18 6.81 -3.38
C GLY A 15 3.12 7.94 -3.79
N ALA A 16 2.58 9.09 -4.19
CA ALA A 16 3.37 10.26 -4.54
C ALA A 16 4.16 10.81 -3.32
N ALA A 17 3.53 10.87 -2.15
CA ALA A 17 4.21 11.27 -0.92
C ALA A 17 5.35 10.32 -0.54
N SER A 18 5.17 9.01 -0.75
CA SER A 18 6.21 8.01 -0.53
C SER A 18 7.38 8.19 -1.49
N ALA A 19 7.11 8.42 -2.79
CA ALA A 19 8.16 8.68 -3.77
C ALA A 19 8.98 9.93 -3.41
N ARG A 20 8.32 11.04 -3.02
CA ARG A 20 9.01 12.24 -2.52
C ARG A 20 9.89 11.94 -1.32
N ARG A 21 9.36 11.19 -0.36
CA ARG A 21 10.09 10.87 0.87
C ARG A 21 11.32 9.98 0.62
N PHE A 22 11.23 9.03 -0.30
CA PHE A 22 12.39 8.25 -0.73
C PHE A 22 13.40 9.08 -1.54
N ALA A 23 12.93 10.05 -2.33
CA ALA A 23 13.82 10.96 -3.09
C ALA A 23 14.70 11.84 -2.19
N GLU A 24 14.24 12.15 -0.97
CA GLU A 24 15.04 12.88 0.04
C GLU A 24 16.23 12.04 0.58
N MET A 25 16.23 10.72 0.34
CA MET A 25 17.30 9.84 0.81
C MET A 25 18.45 9.80 -0.20
N SER A 26 19.67 9.91 0.30
CA SER A 26 20.87 9.88 -0.54
C SER A 26 20.99 8.55 -1.30
N ARG A 27 21.40 8.62 -2.57
CA ARG A 27 21.65 7.46 -3.44
C ARG A 27 20.40 6.59 -3.67
N THR A 28 19.24 7.22 -3.84
CA THR A 28 18.02 6.52 -4.20
C THR A 28 17.69 6.74 -5.66
N GLU A 29 17.43 5.66 -6.39
CA GLU A 29 16.86 5.67 -7.73
C GLU A 29 15.40 5.20 -7.64
N LEU A 30 14.49 5.97 -8.25
CA LEU A 30 13.07 5.72 -8.13
C LEU A 30 12.49 5.14 -9.42
N VAL A 31 11.59 4.15 -9.25
CA VAL A 31 10.74 3.60 -10.30
C VAL A 31 9.29 3.90 -9.89
N LEU A 32 8.61 4.70 -10.69
CA LEU A 32 7.24 5.16 -10.43
C LEU A 32 6.27 4.42 -11.34
N VAL A 33 5.30 3.72 -10.74
CA VAL A 33 4.33 2.91 -11.49
C VAL A 33 2.91 3.39 -11.19
N ALA A 34 2.17 3.77 -12.22
CA ALA A 34 0.71 4.04 -12.18
C ALA A 34 0.16 4.17 -13.60
N ARG A 35 -1.17 4.31 -13.74
CA ARG A 35 -1.82 4.47 -15.06
C ARG A 35 -1.67 5.86 -15.67
N ARG A 36 -1.51 6.92 -14.85
CA ARG A 36 -1.50 8.32 -15.30
C ARG A 36 -0.08 8.79 -15.56
N GLU A 37 0.38 8.61 -16.79
CA GLU A 37 1.75 8.91 -17.23
C GLU A 37 2.16 10.35 -16.96
N GLU A 38 1.34 11.33 -17.39
CA GLU A 38 1.62 12.75 -17.20
C GLU A 38 1.91 13.13 -15.74
N ARG A 39 1.18 12.50 -14.80
CA ARG A 39 1.40 12.73 -13.37
C ARG A 39 2.66 12.07 -12.85
N LEU A 40 3.03 10.92 -13.38
CA LEU A 40 4.29 10.27 -13.05
C LEU A 40 5.47 11.08 -13.55
N GLU A 41 5.41 11.58 -14.78
CA GLU A 41 6.45 12.43 -15.36
C GLU A 41 6.59 13.77 -14.61
N ALA A 42 5.46 14.38 -14.21
CA ALA A 42 5.49 15.59 -13.39
C ALA A 42 6.17 15.34 -12.05
N LEU A 43 5.83 14.23 -11.39
CA LEU A 43 6.46 13.83 -10.13
C LEU A 43 7.96 13.50 -10.34
N ALA A 44 8.31 12.79 -11.42
CA ALA A 44 9.71 12.47 -11.73
C ALA A 44 10.55 13.74 -11.90
N ARG A 45 10.04 14.76 -12.63
CA ARG A 45 10.71 16.07 -12.74
C ARG A 45 10.84 16.78 -11.39
N GLU A 46 9.79 16.75 -10.56
CA GLU A 46 9.78 17.37 -9.22
C GLU A 46 10.86 16.79 -8.30
N ILE A 47 11.05 15.47 -8.34
CA ILE A 47 11.98 14.76 -7.43
C ILE A 47 13.41 14.60 -7.99
N GLY A 48 13.71 15.22 -9.13
CA GLY A 48 15.06 15.21 -9.71
C GLY A 48 15.36 14.02 -10.62
N GLY A 49 14.34 13.25 -11.02
CA GLY A 49 14.43 12.11 -11.94
C GLY A 49 13.89 10.80 -11.37
N ALA A 50 13.29 10.00 -12.24
CA ALA A 50 12.83 8.65 -11.93
C ALA A 50 12.57 7.86 -13.21
N THR A 51 12.62 6.54 -13.14
CA THR A 51 12.08 5.67 -14.19
C THR A 51 10.55 5.68 -14.09
N VAL A 52 9.87 6.13 -15.15
CA VAL A 52 8.40 6.14 -15.22
C VAL A 52 7.92 4.92 -15.98
N ILE A 53 6.93 4.20 -15.42
CA ILE A 53 6.24 3.07 -16.06
C ILE A 53 4.74 3.32 -15.96
N ALA A 54 4.16 3.79 -17.07
CA ALA A 54 2.72 3.95 -17.17
C ALA A 54 2.06 2.59 -17.48
N ALA A 55 1.40 2.00 -16.48
CA ALA A 55 0.83 0.67 -16.61
C ALA A 55 -0.40 0.44 -15.73
N ASP A 56 -1.31 -0.42 -16.19
CA ASP A 56 -2.38 -0.97 -15.37
C ASP A 56 -1.90 -2.28 -14.72
N LEU A 57 -1.84 -2.30 -13.40
CA LEU A 57 -1.39 -3.48 -12.65
C LEU A 57 -2.31 -4.69 -12.77
N THR A 58 -3.55 -4.49 -13.22
CA THR A 58 -4.51 -5.58 -13.41
C THR A 58 -4.29 -6.33 -14.74
N ALA A 59 -3.57 -5.74 -15.68
CA ALA A 59 -3.24 -6.39 -16.94
C ALA A 59 -2.23 -7.53 -16.72
N PRO A 60 -2.47 -8.72 -17.27
CA PRO A 60 -1.66 -9.92 -16.97
C PRO A 60 -0.18 -9.79 -17.30
N GLU A 61 0.18 -9.03 -18.33
CA GLU A 61 1.55 -8.81 -18.79
C GLU A 61 2.32 -7.77 -17.98
N THR A 62 1.62 -6.91 -17.25
CA THR A 62 2.24 -5.78 -16.53
C THR A 62 3.30 -6.21 -15.51
N PRO A 63 3.11 -7.25 -14.68
CA PRO A 63 4.12 -7.65 -13.71
C PRO A 63 5.46 -8.03 -14.35
N SER A 64 5.43 -8.83 -15.41
CA SER A 64 6.63 -9.25 -16.15
C SER A 64 7.29 -8.09 -16.89
N HIS A 65 6.50 -7.19 -17.48
CA HIS A 65 7.02 -5.98 -18.10
C HIS A 65 7.75 -5.08 -17.09
N ILE A 66 7.16 -4.83 -15.92
CA ILE A 66 7.80 -4.02 -14.87
C ILE A 66 9.11 -4.68 -14.42
N ALA A 67 9.10 -6.00 -14.18
CA ALA A 67 10.29 -6.73 -13.77
C ALA A 67 11.41 -6.62 -14.81
N ALA A 68 11.10 -6.76 -16.09
CA ALA A 68 12.07 -6.61 -17.19
C ALA A 68 12.67 -5.21 -17.25
N VAL A 69 11.84 -4.15 -17.13
CA VAL A 69 12.34 -2.76 -17.13
C VAL A 69 13.25 -2.49 -15.93
N VAL A 70 12.88 -2.98 -14.73
CA VAL A 70 13.71 -2.78 -13.53
C VAL A 70 15.04 -3.54 -13.66
N GLU A 71 15.02 -4.77 -14.16
CA GLU A 71 16.22 -5.55 -14.40
C GLU A 71 17.15 -4.89 -15.43
N GLU A 72 16.62 -4.47 -16.58
CA GLU A 72 17.38 -3.88 -17.67
C GLU A 72 18.01 -2.53 -17.29
N ARG A 73 17.25 -1.66 -16.62
CA ARG A 73 17.70 -0.30 -16.32
C ARG A 73 18.55 -0.20 -15.06
N HIS A 74 18.29 -1.04 -14.07
CA HIS A 74 18.89 -0.90 -12.75
C HIS A 74 19.69 -2.14 -12.31
N GLY A 75 19.40 -3.34 -12.84
CA GLY A 75 20.07 -4.59 -12.48
C GLY A 75 19.88 -5.03 -11.02
N ARG A 76 19.10 -4.26 -10.24
CA ARG A 76 18.80 -4.51 -8.82
C ARG A 76 17.46 -3.94 -8.41
N HIS A 77 16.92 -4.42 -7.28
CA HIS A 77 15.70 -3.89 -6.70
C HIS A 77 15.75 -4.02 -5.16
N ASP A 78 15.85 -2.92 -4.46
CA ASP A 78 16.09 -2.93 -3.02
C ASP A 78 14.81 -2.74 -2.20
N VAL A 79 13.85 -1.95 -2.70
CA VAL A 79 12.59 -1.69 -2.00
C VAL A 79 11.41 -1.71 -2.96
N LEU A 80 10.45 -2.57 -2.70
CA LEU A 80 9.15 -2.60 -3.37
C LEU A 80 8.07 -2.05 -2.44
N VAL A 81 7.37 -0.99 -2.86
CA VAL A 81 6.20 -0.46 -2.16
C VAL A 81 4.94 -0.76 -2.97
N THR A 82 4.11 -1.69 -2.48
CA THR A 82 2.83 -2.00 -3.11
C THR A 82 1.73 -1.16 -2.46
N HIS A 83 1.38 -0.05 -3.11
CA HIS A 83 0.36 0.88 -2.64
C HIS A 83 -0.84 1.00 -3.58
N ALA A 84 -0.69 0.70 -4.87
CA ALA A 84 -1.79 0.81 -5.82
C ALA A 84 -3.05 0.09 -5.31
N GLY A 85 -4.18 0.77 -5.35
CA GLY A 85 -5.44 0.23 -4.87
C GLY A 85 -6.55 1.26 -4.98
N ALA A 86 -7.79 0.79 -4.87
CA ALA A 86 -8.97 1.63 -4.87
C ALA A 86 -9.97 1.15 -3.81
N GLY A 87 -10.75 2.09 -3.29
CA GLY A 87 -11.82 1.83 -2.33
C GLY A 87 -13.17 2.04 -2.97
N TRP A 88 -13.62 1.10 -3.81
CA TRP A 88 -15.00 1.12 -4.29
C TRP A 88 -15.94 0.72 -3.14
N GLY A 89 -16.67 1.70 -2.61
CA GLY A 89 -17.66 1.48 -1.58
C GLY A 89 -18.96 0.91 -2.15
N GLY A 90 -19.88 0.55 -1.25
CA GLY A 90 -21.22 0.07 -1.58
C GLY A 90 -21.65 -1.10 -0.71
N ARG A 91 -22.95 -1.18 -0.41
CA ARG A 91 -23.53 -2.36 0.25
C ARG A 91 -23.58 -3.51 -0.76
N PHE A 92 -23.34 -4.73 -0.32
CA PHE A 92 -23.26 -5.90 -1.22
C PHE A 92 -24.53 -6.10 -2.05
N ALA A 93 -25.69 -5.84 -1.46
CA ALA A 93 -26.96 -5.94 -2.18
C ALA A 93 -27.08 -5.00 -3.40
N GLU A 94 -26.35 -3.89 -3.39
CA GLU A 94 -26.36 -2.87 -4.44
C GLU A 94 -25.15 -3.04 -5.41
N ALA A 95 -23.97 -3.23 -4.83
CA ALA A 95 -22.71 -3.27 -5.59
C ALA A 95 -22.38 -4.66 -6.15
N GLY A 96 -22.93 -5.72 -5.57
CA GLY A 96 -22.84 -7.09 -6.05
C GLY A 96 -21.43 -7.69 -6.13
N TRP A 97 -21.35 -8.85 -6.81
CA TRP A 97 -20.10 -9.59 -7.00
C TRP A 97 -19.07 -8.82 -7.83
N ALA A 98 -19.49 -8.06 -8.82
CA ALA A 98 -18.57 -7.32 -9.69
C ALA A 98 -17.67 -6.36 -8.88
N ASN A 99 -18.23 -5.68 -7.87
CA ASN A 99 -17.46 -4.84 -6.97
C ASN A 99 -16.43 -5.64 -6.15
N VAL A 100 -16.81 -6.81 -5.66
CA VAL A 100 -15.87 -7.68 -4.92
C VAL A 100 -14.75 -8.14 -5.82
N ALA A 101 -15.06 -8.63 -7.03
CA ALA A 101 -14.09 -9.15 -7.98
C ALA A 101 -13.06 -8.08 -8.39
N GLN A 102 -13.53 -6.90 -8.84
CA GLN A 102 -12.62 -5.82 -9.24
C GLN A 102 -11.76 -5.29 -8.09
N THR A 103 -12.33 -5.24 -6.87
CA THR A 103 -11.59 -4.77 -5.69
C THR A 103 -10.50 -5.77 -5.31
N MET A 104 -10.80 -7.06 -5.31
CA MET A 104 -9.81 -8.12 -5.05
C MET A 104 -8.74 -8.12 -6.12
N GLU A 105 -9.11 -7.96 -7.40
CA GLU A 105 -8.18 -7.96 -8.50
C GLU A 105 -7.11 -6.87 -8.36
N LEU A 106 -7.51 -5.63 -8.11
CA LEU A 106 -6.55 -4.52 -7.99
C LEU A 106 -5.81 -4.53 -6.65
N ASN A 107 -6.54 -4.71 -5.53
CA ASN A 107 -5.98 -4.50 -4.20
C ASN A 107 -5.19 -5.69 -3.65
N PHE A 108 -5.37 -6.87 -4.24
CA PHE A 108 -4.70 -8.09 -3.79
C PHE A 108 -4.03 -8.85 -4.94
N ASN A 109 -4.77 -9.36 -5.91
CA ASN A 109 -4.22 -10.24 -6.95
C ASN A 109 -3.09 -9.58 -7.76
N ALA A 110 -3.32 -8.35 -8.23
CA ALA A 110 -2.34 -7.59 -9.00
C ALA A 110 -1.05 -7.33 -8.20
N GLN A 111 -1.19 -7.04 -6.90
CA GLN A 111 -0.02 -6.82 -6.03
C GLN A 111 0.77 -8.12 -5.80
N VAL A 112 0.07 -9.25 -5.60
CA VAL A 112 0.72 -10.56 -5.43
C VAL A 112 1.48 -10.95 -6.69
N ARG A 113 0.87 -10.82 -7.89
CA ARG A 113 1.54 -11.10 -9.17
C ARG A 113 2.77 -10.20 -9.39
N LEU A 114 2.69 -8.92 -9.02
CA LEU A 114 3.83 -8.01 -9.13
C LEU A 114 4.98 -8.43 -8.21
N ILE A 115 4.66 -8.82 -6.97
CA ILE A 115 5.66 -9.32 -6.04
C ILE A 115 6.30 -10.61 -6.57
N GLU A 116 5.50 -11.55 -7.07
CA GLU A 116 6.00 -12.78 -7.67
C GLU A 116 7.01 -12.50 -8.78
N ALA A 117 6.70 -11.60 -9.71
CA ALA A 117 7.59 -11.23 -10.82
C ALA A 117 8.89 -10.55 -10.36
N LEU A 118 8.85 -9.74 -9.31
CA LEU A 118 10.01 -8.99 -8.80
C LEU A 118 10.81 -9.75 -7.73
N LEU A 119 10.25 -10.81 -7.16
CA LEU A 119 10.85 -11.54 -6.03
C LEU A 119 12.25 -12.11 -6.34
N PRO A 120 12.52 -12.69 -7.53
CA PRO A 120 13.87 -13.13 -7.88
C PRO A 120 14.90 -12.01 -7.83
N LEU A 121 14.55 -10.80 -8.29
CA LEU A 121 15.43 -9.64 -8.28
C LEU A 121 15.62 -9.09 -6.86
N LEU A 122 14.56 -9.03 -6.05
CA LEU A 122 14.63 -8.65 -4.64
C LEU A 122 15.54 -9.59 -3.84
N ARG A 123 15.45 -10.91 -4.07
CA ARG A 123 16.33 -11.91 -3.43
C ARG A 123 17.79 -11.73 -3.84
N ARG A 124 18.08 -11.49 -5.12
CA ARG A 124 19.45 -11.21 -5.60
C ARG A 124 20.02 -9.90 -5.07
N SER A 125 19.15 -8.94 -4.77
CA SER A 125 19.53 -7.62 -4.24
C SER A 125 19.57 -7.57 -2.71
N ALA A 126 19.36 -8.68 -2.02
CA ALA A 126 19.33 -8.72 -0.55
C ALA A 126 20.59 -8.08 0.08
N PRO A 127 20.43 -7.34 1.20
CA PRO A 127 19.22 -7.14 1.98
C PRO A 127 18.23 -6.17 1.33
N SER A 128 17.03 -6.64 1.05
CA SER A 128 15.96 -5.88 0.38
C SER A 128 14.69 -5.81 1.23
N SER A 129 13.66 -5.10 0.74
CA SER A 129 12.39 -4.95 1.46
C SER A 129 11.20 -4.93 0.53
N ILE A 130 10.11 -5.54 0.96
CA ILE A 130 8.76 -5.37 0.42
C ILE A 130 7.93 -4.65 1.49
N VAL A 131 7.23 -3.58 1.13
CA VAL A 131 6.30 -2.88 2.03
C VAL A 131 4.92 -2.88 1.40
N ASN A 132 4.02 -3.69 1.96
CA ASN A 132 2.64 -3.75 1.53
C ASN A 132 1.80 -2.70 2.28
N VAL A 133 1.07 -1.87 1.53
CA VAL A 133 0.18 -0.87 2.11
C VAL A 133 -1.25 -1.41 2.13
N ALA A 134 -1.65 -1.90 3.30
CA ALA A 134 -3.01 -2.37 3.55
C ALA A 134 -3.94 -1.21 3.97
N SER A 135 -4.62 -1.35 5.09
CA SER A 135 -5.46 -0.35 5.74
C SER A 135 -5.88 -0.87 7.12
N THR A 136 -6.28 0.02 8.01
CA THR A 136 -7.00 -0.38 9.24
C THR A 136 -8.32 -1.10 8.94
N ALA A 137 -8.90 -0.89 7.74
CA ALA A 137 -10.03 -1.68 7.24
C ALA A 137 -9.68 -3.16 7.01
N GLY A 138 -8.40 -3.51 6.94
CA GLY A 138 -7.86 -4.88 6.95
C GLY A 138 -7.74 -5.49 8.36
N ARG A 139 -8.23 -4.81 9.39
CA ARG A 139 -8.34 -5.30 10.78
C ARG A 139 -9.76 -5.14 11.33
N VAL A 140 -10.50 -4.10 10.91
CA VAL A 140 -11.87 -3.80 11.36
C VAL A 140 -12.71 -3.45 10.14
N ALA A 141 -13.60 -4.35 9.75
CA ALA A 141 -14.53 -4.13 8.63
C ALA A 141 -15.76 -3.33 9.07
N ARG A 142 -16.33 -2.55 8.15
CA ARG A 142 -17.58 -1.79 8.35
C ARG A 142 -18.55 -2.04 7.21
N ALA A 143 -19.85 -1.81 7.48
CA ALA A 143 -20.88 -1.83 6.45
C ALA A 143 -20.52 -0.89 5.30
N GLY A 144 -20.85 -1.25 4.06
CA GLY A 144 -20.53 -0.49 2.86
C GLY A 144 -19.06 -0.54 2.40
N SER A 145 -18.17 -1.22 3.15
CA SER A 145 -16.77 -1.39 2.77
C SER A 145 -16.34 -2.86 2.70
N GLY A 146 -17.27 -3.79 2.51
CA GLY A 146 -17.02 -5.23 2.60
C GLY A 146 -15.94 -5.70 1.62
N ALA A 147 -16.04 -5.39 0.33
CA ALA A 147 -15.07 -5.76 -0.69
C ALA A 147 -13.67 -5.20 -0.39
N TYR A 148 -13.59 -3.91 -0.06
CA TYR A 148 -12.34 -3.25 0.30
C TYR A 148 -11.71 -3.88 1.56
N SER A 149 -12.51 -4.05 2.61
CA SER A 149 -12.03 -4.70 3.84
C SER A 149 -11.50 -6.10 3.57
N ALA A 150 -12.25 -6.92 2.83
CA ALA A 150 -11.84 -8.28 2.49
C ALA A 150 -10.48 -8.28 1.76
N SER A 151 -10.28 -7.40 0.76
CA SER A 151 -9.02 -7.31 0.04
C SER A 151 -7.84 -6.90 0.95
N LYS A 152 -8.07 -5.98 1.90
CA LYS A 152 -7.04 -5.52 2.84
C LYS A 152 -6.78 -6.53 3.97
N PHE A 153 -7.77 -7.33 4.39
CA PHE A 153 -7.54 -8.49 5.25
C PHE A 153 -6.71 -9.56 4.55
N ALA A 154 -7.05 -9.89 3.28
CA ALA A 154 -6.29 -10.84 2.47
C ALA A 154 -4.82 -10.40 2.35
N LEU A 155 -4.57 -9.14 1.98
CA LEU A 155 -3.21 -8.60 1.87
C LEU A 155 -2.46 -8.64 3.21
N SER A 156 -3.14 -8.36 4.32
CA SER A 156 -2.53 -8.39 5.65
C SER A 156 -2.09 -9.80 6.05
N GLY A 157 -2.98 -10.79 5.94
CA GLY A 157 -2.67 -12.17 6.28
C GLY A 157 -1.60 -12.77 5.36
N TRP A 158 -1.67 -12.47 4.06
CA TRP A 158 -0.67 -12.92 3.11
C TRP A 158 0.71 -12.28 3.37
N THR A 159 0.75 -11.00 3.75
CA THR A 159 2.01 -10.32 4.13
C THR A 159 2.69 -11.00 5.31
N ASP A 160 1.92 -11.44 6.31
CA ASP A 160 2.46 -12.13 7.48
C ASP A 160 3.08 -13.50 7.11
N ALA A 161 2.48 -14.25 6.19
CA ALA A 161 3.02 -15.50 5.67
C ALA A 161 4.30 -15.23 4.85
N LEU A 162 4.24 -14.32 3.87
CA LEU A 162 5.37 -13.99 3.02
C LEU A 162 6.60 -13.50 3.84
N ARG A 163 6.38 -12.77 4.92
CA ARG A 163 7.46 -12.33 5.82
C ARG A 163 8.24 -13.51 6.41
N GLN A 164 7.55 -14.59 6.75
CA GLN A 164 8.17 -15.77 7.31
C GLN A 164 8.95 -16.55 6.22
N GLU A 165 8.36 -16.66 5.04
CA GLU A 165 8.94 -17.36 3.89
C GLU A 165 10.22 -16.68 3.39
N GLU A 166 10.21 -15.34 3.30
CA GLU A 166 11.32 -14.58 2.72
C GLU A 166 12.47 -14.24 3.68
N ARG A 167 12.29 -14.52 4.96
CA ARG A 167 13.29 -14.23 5.99
C ARG A 167 14.64 -14.88 5.71
N SER A 168 14.65 -16.13 5.27
CA SER A 168 15.88 -16.87 4.95
C SER A 168 16.59 -16.36 3.70
N HIS A 169 15.88 -15.63 2.84
CA HIS A 169 16.41 -15.02 1.62
C HIS A 169 16.92 -13.58 1.84
N GLY A 170 16.84 -13.06 3.07
CA GLY A 170 17.27 -11.70 3.38
C GLY A 170 16.32 -10.61 2.85
N VAL A 171 15.09 -10.97 2.47
CA VAL A 171 14.04 -10.04 2.06
C VAL A 171 13.14 -9.73 3.24
N HIS A 172 13.13 -8.48 3.69
CA HIS A 172 12.21 -8.04 4.72
C HIS A 172 10.83 -7.74 4.12
N VAL A 173 9.76 -8.19 4.78
CA VAL A 173 8.38 -7.88 4.36
C VAL A 173 7.67 -7.14 5.49
N GLY A 174 7.33 -5.87 5.24
CA GLY A 174 6.63 -4.98 6.16
C GLY A 174 5.20 -4.70 5.74
N LEU A 175 4.34 -4.38 6.71
CA LEU A 175 2.94 -4.03 6.52
C LEU A 175 2.67 -2.63 7.09
N VAL A 176 2.10 -1.75 6.26
CA VAL A 176 1.62 -0.45 6.72
C VAL A 176 0.10 -0.43 6.67
N LEU A 177 -0.52 0.00 7.77
CA LEU A 177 -1.97 0.06 7.93
C LEU A 177 -2.41 1.52 8.18
N PRO A 178 -2.63 2.29 7.10
CA PRO A 178 -3.20 3.62 7.22
C PRO A 178 -4.62 3.57 7.80
N GLY A 179 -4.92 4.55 8.66
CA GLY A 179 -6.28 4.87 9.05
C GLY A 179 -6.99 5.73 8.01
N LEU A 180 -7.78 6.69 8.48
CA LEU A 180 -8.43 7.68 7.62
C LEU A 180 -7.39 8.68 7.10
N VAL A 181 -7.06 8.61 5.83
CA VAL A 181 -6.15 9.55 5.15
C VAL A 181 -6.89 10.17 3.98
N PRO A 182 -7.04 11.51 3.94
CA PRO A 182 -7.65 12.20 2.82
C PRO A 182 -6.80 12.01 1.56
N THR A 183 -7.38 11.40 0.54
CA THR A 183 -6.74 11.21 -0.77
C THR A 183 -7.78 11.48 -1.86
N GLU A 184 -7.36 11.62 -3.12
CA GLU A 184 -8.29 11.75 -4.25
C GLU A 184 -9.35 10.63 -4.28
N GLY A 185 -8.99 9.41 -3.90
CA GLY A 185 -9.90 8.25 -3.84
C GLY A 185 -10.76 8.18 -2.57
N PHE A 186 -10.52 9.06 -1.59
CA PHE A 186 -11.26 9.14 -0.34
C PHE A 186 -11.40 10.60 0.09
N PRO A 187 -12.38 11.35 -0.46
CA PRO A 187 -12.63 12.73 -0.08
C PRO A 187 -13.13 12.78 1.36
N ALA A 188 -12.27 13.26 2.26
CA ALA A 188 -12.55 13.36 3.70
C ALA A 188 -13.04 14.73 4.13
N GLU A 189 -13.60 15.54 3.22
CA GLU A 189 -14.06 16.90 3.52
C GLU A 189 -15.13 16.92 4.61
N ASP A 190 -16.09 15.98 4.56
CA ASP A 190 -17.15 15.88 5.58
C ASP A 190 -16.60 15.43 6.94
N ILE A 191 -15.57 14.58 6.93
CA ILE A 191 -14.92 14.10 8.17
C ILE A 191 -14.11 15.24 8.82
N ARG A 192 -13.49 16.12 8.03
CA ARG A 192 -12.73 17.28 8.53
C ARG A 192 -13.61 18.31 9.24
N ARG A 193 -14.90 18.41 8.90
CA ARG A 193 -15.85 19.35 9.53
C ARG A 193 -16.19 18.97 10.96
N HIS A 194 -16.00 17.72 11.34
CA HIS A 194 -16.28 17.27 12.71
C HIS A 194 -15.06 17.46 13.63
N PRO A 195 -15.18 18.28 14.69
CA PRO A 195 -14.04 18.65 15.54
C PRO A 195 -13.36 17.46 16.23
N ILE A 196 -14.09 16.38 16.52
CA ILE A 196 -13.56 15.15 17.14
C ILE A 196 -12.83 14.29 16.11
N TRP A 197 -13.36 14.16 14.88
CA TRP A 197 -12.79 13.27 13.86
C TRP A 197 -11.48 13.80 13.26
N ARG A 198 -11.21 15.12 13.33
CA ARG A 198 -9.93 15.67 12.83
C ARG A 198 -8.69 15.08 13.52
N TRP A 199 -8.82 14.64 14.77
CA TRP A 199 -7.74 13.98 15.50
C TRP A 199 -7.44 12.56 15.00
N PHE A 200 -8.40 11.97 14.28
CA PHE A 200 -8.29 10.63 13.71
C PHE A 200 -7.84 10.64 12.25
N ILE A 201 -7.63 11.81 11.66
CA ILE A 201 -7.18 11.93 10.27
C ILE A 201 -5.65 11.88 10.24
N GLY A 202 -5.12 10.88 9.51
CA GLY A 202 -3.70 10.81 9.16
C GLY A 202 -3.36 11.73 7.99
N SER A 203 -2.07 11.83 7.69
CA SER A 203 -1.57 12.51 6.49
C SER A 203 -0.85 11.52 5.58
N ASP A 204 -0.86 11.82 4.28
CA ASP A 204 -0.07 11.08 3.28
C ASP A 204 1.42 11.07 3.62
N ARG A 205 1.98 12.18 4.10
CA ARG A 205 3.35 12.27 4.62
C ARG A 205 3.58 11.34 5.81
N GLY A 206 2.65 11.27 6.77
CA GLY A 206 2.76 10.36 7.91
C GLY A 206 2.74 8.89 7.51
N VAL A 207 1.99 8.55 6.45
CA VAL A 207 2.02 7.20 5.87
C VAL A 207 3.34 6.95 5.14
N ALA A 208 3.85 7.91 4.38
CA ALA A 208 5.14 7.81 3.71
C ALA A 208 6.28 7.56 4.71
N GLU A 209 6.30 8.26 5.85
CA GLU A 209 7.26 7.99 6.93
C GLU A 209 7.14 6.56 7.49
N ALA A 210 5.91 6.06 7.67
CA ALA A 210 5.70 4.69 8.13
C ALA A 210 6.18 3.65 7.09
N ILE A 211 6.03 3.94 5.79
CA ILE A 211 6.54 3.09 4.70
C ILE A 211 8.07 3.06 4.72
N VAL A 212 8.72 4.22 4.82
CA VAL A 212 10.19 4.30 4.93
C VAL A 212 10.68 3.59 6.18
N ASP A 213 10.00 3.76 7.33
CA ASP A 213 10.36 3.08 8.58
C ASP A 213 10.27 1.55 8.45
N CYS A 214 9.24 1.03 7.76
CA CYS A 214 9.15 -0.40 7.44
C CYS A 214 10.27 -0.84 6.50
N ALA A 215 10.56 -0.10 5.44
CA ALA A 215 11.56 -0.47 4.45
C ALA A 215 12.99 -0.43 5.01
N VAL A 216 13.35 0.65 5.69
CA VAL A 216 14.73 0.94 6.12
C VAL A 216 15.02 0.32 7.48
N HIS A 217 14.14 0.54 8.46
CA HIS A 217 14.33 0.04 9.83
C HIS A 217 13.74 -1.35 10.06
N LYS A 218 13.28 -2.02 8.96
CA LYS A 218 12.81 -3.40 8.99
C LYS A 218 11.67 -3.63 9.99
N ARG A 219 10.75 -2.63 10.12
CA ARG A 219 9.57 -2.78 10.98
C ARG A 219 8.57 -3.72 10.34
N ALA A 220 8.12 -4.71 11.10
CA ALA A 220 7.19 -5.72 10.62
C ALA A 220 5.80 -5.14 10.33
N GLU A 221 5.33 -4.22 11.19
CA GLU A 221 4.00 -3.63 11.08
C GLU A 221 3.99 -2.19 11.59
N ARG A 222 3.26 -1.31 10.91
CA ARG A 222 3.06 0.09 11.30
C ARG A 222 1.63 0.55 11.06
N TYR A 223 1.00 1.03 12.11
CA TYR A 223 -0.25 1.79 12.01
C TYR A 223 0.06 3.28 11.89
N THR A 224 -0.73 3.99 11.09
CA THR A 224 -0.61 5.44 10.99
C THR A 224 -1.99 6.12 10.91
N PRO A 225 -2.33 6.92 11.92
CA PRO A 225 -1.66 7.13 13.21
C PRO A 225 -1.51 5.87 14.07
N ARG A 226 -0.50 5.84 14.94
CA ARG A 226 -0.13 4.65 15.73
C ARG A 226 -1.26 4.10 16.61
N TYR A 227 -2.11 4.97 17.17
CA TYR A 227 -3.20 4.57 18.07
C TYR A 227 -4.27 3.70 17.38
N TYR A 228 -4.32 3.67 16.06
CA TYR A 228 -5.20 2.74 15.33
C TYR A 228 -4.86 1.26 15.60
N GLY A 229 -3.63 0.96 16.00
CA GLY A 229 -3.24 -0.37 16.43
C GLY A 229 -4.05 -0.86 17.65
N LEU A 230 -4.47 0.06 18.53
CA LEU A 230 -5.32 -0.29 19.67
C LEU A 230 -6.67 -0.86 19.21
N ALA A 231 -7.27 -0.30 18.16
CA ALA A 231 -8.53 -0.82 17.62
C ALA A 231 -8.38 -2.26 17.09
N ALA A 232 -7.24 -2.59 16.49
CA ALA A 232 -6.93 -3.95 16.04
C ALA A 232 -6.79 -4.91 17.23
N VAL A 233 -6.10 -4.50 18.30
CA VAL A 233 -5.95 -5.28 19.53
C VAL A 233 -7.32 -5.53 20.19
N VAL A 234 -8.13 -4.48 20.33
CA VAL A 234 -9.48 -4.60 20.91
C VAL A 234 -10.36 -5.51 20.04
N ARG A 235 -10.25 -5.41 18.71
CA ARG A 235 -10.99 -6.31 17.78
C ARG A 235 -10.59 -7.77 17.95
N ALA A 236 -9.32 -8.05 18.21
CA ALA A 236 -8.83 -9.42 18.42
C ALA A 236 -9.23 -9.96 19.82
N ALA A 237 -9.08 -9.15 20.87
CA ALA A 237 -9.32 -9.55 22.25
C ALA A 237 -10.81 -9.57 22.64
N ALA A 238 -11.61 -8.64 22.11
CA ALA A 238 -13.03 -8.46 22.46
C ALA A 238 -13.90 -8.24 21.20
N PRO A 239 -14.00 -9.23 20.31
CA PRO A 239 -14.73 -9.09 19.03
C PRO A 239 -16.22 -8.75 19.20
N GLY A 240 -16.86 -9.23 20.28
CA GLY A 240 -18.25 -8.92 20.59
C GLY A 240 -18.48 -7.44 20.89
N LEU A 241 -17.58 -6.82 21.64
CA LEU A 241 -17.66 -5.39 21.96
C LEU A 241 -17.56 -4.54 20.67
N VAL A 242 -16.61 -4.86 19.81
CA VAL A 242 -16.43 -4.12 18.54
C VAL A 242 -17.64 -4.26 17.63
N ARG A 243 -18.24 -5.46 17.54
CA ARG A 243 -19.49 -5.67 16.79
C ARG A 243 -20.62 -4.82 17.35
N ALA A 244 -20.85 -4.84 18.67
CA ALA A 244 -21.91 -4.06 19.30
C ALA A 244 -21.76 -2.54 19.06
N VAL A 245 -20.53 -2.03 18.96
CA VAL A 245 -20.29 -0.62 18.62
C VAL A 245 -20.56 -0.34 17.14
N LEU A 246 -20.10 -1.21 16.24
CA LEU A 246 -20.29 -1.04 14.81
C LEU A 246 -21.77 -1.17 14.39
N ASP A 247 -22.51 -2.10 14.99
CA ASP A 247 -23.94 -2.31 14.71
C ASP A 247 -24.79 -1.08 15.09
N ARG A 248 -24.35 -0.29 16.10
CA ARG A 248 -25.01 0.96 16.47
C ARG A 248 -24.70 2.15 15.55
N SER A 249 -23.65 2.03 14.75
CA SER A 249 -23.18 3.10 13.85
C SER A 249 -23.55 2.85 12.38
N SER A 250 -24.23 1.77 12.07
CA SER A 250 -24.71 1.33 10.74
C SER A 250 -26.16 1.70 10.51
#